data_3b22f4f744a8b5da75ac1f5e1c987bf6
#
_entry.id   3b22f4f744a8b5da75ac1f5e1c987bf6
#
_cell.length_a   1.000
_cell.length_b   1.000
_cell.length_c   1.000
_cell.angle_alpha   90.00
_cell.angle_beta   90.00
_cell.angle_gamma   90.00
#
_symmetry.space_group_name_H-M   'P 1'
#
loop_
_entity.id
_entity.type
_entity.pdbx_description
1 polymer ?
#
loop_
_entity_poly.entity_id
_entity_poly.type
_entity_poly.pdbx_seq_one_letter_code
_entity_poly.pdbx_strand_id
1 'polypeptide(L)'
;ELRWIIAGFLSLICMIPIINLQIWSFSIPGLTTSEKKMLRLVLILAPLLFLLTSYLTIAELLPKFYSIGHDIHTDYGFVAKYDAVSLIYFAMTILWIQTLVIVSSSVMICGGLTGNLDSSNANWWRLRVYGFTSLVSILSHYDKTTNGLLITLLTILLVELISRPWTSKKPKYDVILQNSFTTDGEIISTINLFCGCTGGYFPGEDQCLSIPNVCKNITAQEDFIKILANKKPHKVNIYRCNNTSVWNNLSNISHDLEITINSDNSAA
;
A
#
# COMPACT_ATOMS: atom_id res chain seq x y z
N GLU A 1 -9.23 -34.77 -4.39
CA GLU A 1 -8.59 -33.54 -3.88
C GLU A 1 -8.36 -32.52 -5.00
N LEU A 2 -7.74 -32.89 -6.13
CA LEU A 2 -7.44 -32.02 -7.27
C LEU A 2 -8.66 -31.25 -7.81
N ARG A 3 -9.83 -31.90 -7.88
CA ARG A 3 -11.07 -31.28 -8.37
C ARG A 3 -11.48 -30.07 -7.52
N TRP A 4 -11.30 -30.15 -6.19
CA TRP A 4 -11.63 -29.07 -5.27
C TRP A 4 -10.67 -27.89 -5.41
N ILE A 5 -9.39 -28.15 -5.66
CA ILE A 5 -8.38 -27.10 -5.88
C ILE A 5 -8.70 -26.34 -7.17
N ILE A 6 -9.00 -27.06 -8.26
CA ILE A 6 -9.37 -26.44 -9.54
C ILE A 6 -10.67 -25.64 -9.40
N ALA A 7 -11.71 -26.22 -8.79
CA ALA A 7 -12.97 -25.53 -8.57
C ALA A 7 -12.82 -24.28 -7.71
N GLY A 8 -12.03 -24.35 -6.62
CA GLY A 8 -11.72 -23.23 -5.78
C GLY A 8 -10.99 -22.11 -6.53
N PHE A 9 -10.00 -22.45 -7.36
CA PHE A 9 -9.26 -21.48 -8.15
C PHE A 9 -10.15 -20.80 -9.21
N LEU A 10 -10.98 -21.56 -9.93
CA LEU A 10 -11.93 -21.01 -10.89
C LEU A 10 -12.97 -20.11 -10.22
N SER A 11 -13.49 -20.52 -9.06
CA SER A 11 -14.44 -19.69 -8.30
C SER A 11 -13.80 -18.36 -7.86
N LEU A 12 -12.53 -18.38 -7.45
CA LEU A 12 -11.79 -17.19 -7.09
C LEU A 12 -11.65 -16.22 -8.28
N ILE A 13 -11.32 -16.74 -9.47
CA ILE A 13 -11.26 -15.94 -10.71
C ILE A 13 -12.62 -15.29 -11.01
N CYS A 14 -13.70 -16.04 -10.91
CA CYS A 14 -15.05 -15.52 -11.15
C CYS A 14 -15.47 -14.46 -10.11
N MET A 15 -14.94 -14.54 -8.89
CA MET A 15 -15.22 -13.58 -7.81
C MET A 15 -14.41 -12.28 -7.93
N ILE A 16 -13.31 -12.23 -8.70
CA ILE A 16 -12.45 -11.04 -8.84
C ILE A 16 -13.26 -9.77 -9.16
N PRO A 17 -14.15 -9.73 -10.17
CA PRO A 17 -14.89 -8.52 -10.49
C PRO A 17 -15.82 -8.08 -9.35
N ILE A 18 -16.42 -9.02 -8.63
CA ILE A 18 -17.30 -8.73 -7.49
C ILE A 18 -16.50 -8.15 -6.34
N ILE A 19 -15.37 -8.75 -6.00
CA ILE A 19 -14.45 -8.28 -4.95
C ILE A 19 -13.94 -6.88 -5.28
N ASN A 20 -13.55 -6.63 -6.54
CA ASN A 20 -13.08 -5.32 -6.98
C ASN A 20 -14.16 -4.25 -6.85
N LEU A 21 -15.40 -4.54 -7.20
CA LEU A 21 -16.53 -3.62 -7.02
C LEU A 21 -16.80 -3.33 -5.54
N GLN A 22 -16.71 -4.34 -4.67
CA GLN A 22 -16.88 -4.15 -3.23
C GLN A 22 -15.76 -3.29 -2.64
N ILE A 23 -14.49 -3.59 -2.97
CA ILE A 23 -13.35 -2.78 -2.53
C ILE A 23 -13.50 -1.33 -3.00
N TRP A 24 -13.89 -1.13 -4.27
CA TRP A 24 -14.14 0.19 -4.83
C TRP A 24 -15.23 0.94 -4.05
N SER A 25 -16.41 0.34 -3.91
CA SER A 25 -17.55 0.95 -3.21
C SER A 25 -17.25 1.29 -1.75
N PHE A 26 -16.57 0.40 -1.05
CA PHE A 26 -16.20 0.60 0.36
C PHE A 26 -15.13 1.69 0.55
N SER A 27 -14.17 1.78 -0.38
CA SER A 27 -13.02 2.68 -0.22
C SER A 27 -13.29 4.11 -0.65
N ILE A 28 -14.25 4.35 -1.57
CA ILE A 28 -14.55 5.68 -2.12
C ILE A 28 -14.74 6.77 -1.07
N PRO A 29 -15.55 6.57 0.00
CA PRO A 29 -15.86 7.66 0.92
C PRO A 29 -14.63 8.14 1.73
N GLY A 30 -13.64 7.28 1.94
CA GLY A 30 -12.44 7.60 2.73
C GLY A 30 -11.23 8.10 1.94
N LEU A 31 -11.31 8.13 0.61
CA LEU A 31 -10.16 8.43 -0.25
C LEU A 31 -10.24 9.83 -0.88
N THR A 32 -9.08 10.49 -0.99
CA THR A 32 -8.94 11.75 -1.72
C THR A 32 -9.07 11.54 -3.23
N THR A 33 -9.24 12.62 -3.99
CA THR A 33 -9.40 12.57 -5.46
C THR A 33 -8.22 11.92 -6.17
N SER A 34 -7.00 12.15 -5.69
CA SER A 34 -5.78 11.54 -6.22
C SER A 34 -5.73 10.04 -5.93
N GLU A 35 -6.07 9.63 -4.71
CA GLU A 35 -6.08 8.22 -4.29
C GLU A 35 -7.15 7.41 -5.02
N LYS A 36 -8.32 7.99 -5.27
CA LYS A 36 -9.37 7.35 -6.09
C LYS A 36 -8.88 6.96 -7.47
N LYS A 37 -8.10 7.85 -8.13
CA LYS A 37 -7.51 7.55 -9.44
C LYS A 37 -6.53 6.38 -9.37
N MET A 38 -5.67 6.38 -8.34
CA MET A 38 -4.68 5.32 -8.13
C MET A 38 -5.32 3.98 -7.79
N LEU A 39 -6.27 3.96 -6.87
CA LEU A 39 -7.00 2.74 -6.52
C LEU A 39 -7.71 2.14 -7.73
N ARG A 40 -8.38 2.98 -8.55
CA ARG A 40 -9.02 2.53 -9.80
C ARG A 40 -8.01 1.88 -10.75
N LEU A 41 -6.85 2.50 -10.92
CA LEU A 41 -5.80 1.97 -11.78
C LEU A 41 -5.32 0.60 -11.29
N VAL A 42 -5.06 0.44 -10.00
CA VAL A 42 -4.61 -0.84 -9.43
C VAL A 42 -5.70 -1.91 -9.53
N LEU A 43 -6.97 -1.58 -9.24
CA LEU A 43 -8.09 -2.52 -9.35
C LEU A 43 -8.36 -3.01 -10.77
N ILE A 44 -8.00 -2.23 -11.79
CA ILE A 44 -8.11 -2.66 -13.20
C ILE A 44 -6.83 -3.41 -13.62
N LEU A 45 -5.65 -2.87 -13.27
CA LEU A 45 -4.38 -3.39 -13.75
C LEU A 45 -4.00 -4.72 -13.10
N ALA A 46 -4.28 -4.92 -11.79
CA ALA A 46 -3.91 -6.14 -11.09
C ALA A 46 -4.60 -7.40 -11.66
N PRO A 47 -5.94 -7.44 -11.86
CA PRO A 47 -6.57 -8.61 -12.50
C PRO A 47 -6.17 -8.80 -13.96
N LEU A 48 -5.92 -7.71 -14.70
CA LEU A 48 -5.45 -7.82 -16.08
C LEU A 48 -4.05 -8.43 -16.14
N LEU A 49 -3.14 -7.99 -15.28
CA LEU A 49 -1.82 -8.60 -15.13
C LEU A 49 -1.92 -10.07 -14.69
N PHE A 50 -2.83 -10.38 -13.77
CA PHE A 50 -3.07 -11.75 -13.32
C PHE A 50 -3.49 -12.64 -14.50
N LEU A 51 -4.47 -12.24 -15.29
CA LEU A 51 -4.92 -13.00 -16.45
C LEU A 51 -3.82 -13.17 -17.51
N LEU A 52 -3.09 -12.09 -17.80
CA LEU A 52 -1.98 -12.12 -18.77
C LEU A 52 -0.86 -13.06 -18.30
N THR A 53 -0.41 -12.91 -17.07
CA THR A 53 0.65 -13.75 -16.51
C THR A 53 0.21 -15.20 -16.35
N SER A 54 -1.06 -15.47 -15.99
CA SER A 54 -1.60 -16.83 -15.93
C SER A 54 -1.63 -17.49 -17.32
N TYR A 55 -2.03 -16.73 -18.34
CA TYR A 55 -1.97 -17.21 -19.73
C TYR A 55 -0.53 -17.55 -20.15
N LEU A 56 0.43 -16.65 -19.90
CA LEU A 56 1.84 -16.90 -20.22
C LEU A 56 2.41 -18.09 -19.44
N THR A 57 2.00 -18.27 -18.19
CA THR A 57 2.42 -19.40 -17.36
C THR A 57 1.94 -20.72 -17.97
N ILE A 58 0.67 -20.80 -18.37
CA ILE A 58 0.09 -22.05 -18.92
C ILE A 58 0.57 -22.30 -20.34
N ALA A 59 0.60 -21.27 -21.21
CA ALA A 59 0.88 -21.44 -22.63
C ALA A 59 2.38 -21.55 -22.95
N GLU A 60 3.23 -20.85 -22.20
CA GLU A 60 4.65 -20.76 -22.51
C GLU A 60 5.55 -21.42 -21.46
N LEU A 61 5.34 -21.09 -20.19
CA LEU A 61 6.25 -21.47 -19.11
C LEU A 61 6.16 -22.98 -18.82
N LEU A 62 4.95 -23.49 -18.63
CA LEU A 62 4.71 -24.90 -18.34
C LEU A 62 5.23 -25.85 -19.42
N PRO A 63 4.96 -25.66 -20.74
CA PRO A 63 5.51 -26.50 -21.79
C PRO A 63 7.05 -26.48 -21.84
N LYS A 64 7.67 -25.29 -21.61
CA LYS A 64 9.13 -25.19 -21.57
C LYS A 64 9.75 -25.94 -20.40
N PHE A 65 9.16 -25.81 -19.19
CA PHE A 65 9.61 -26.60 -18.05
C PHE A 65 9.46 -28.10 -18.28
N TYR A 66 8.38 -28.51 -18.92
CA TYR A 66 8.17 -29.91 -19.27
C TYR A 66 9.23 -30.41 -20.27
N SER A 67 9.51 -29.65 -21.32
CA SER A 67 10.53 -29.99 -22.32
C SER A 67 11.92 -30.12 -21.67
N ILE A 68 12.33 -29.15 -20.86
CA ILE A 68 13.62 -29.18 -20.15
C ILE A 68 13.70 -30.42 -19.23
N GLY A 69 12.65 -30.71 -18.49
CA GLY A 69 12.59 -31.88 -17.61
C GLY A 69 12.66 -33.20 -18.40
N HIS A 70 12.03 -33.24 -19.58
CA HIS A 70 12.06 -34.40 -20.47
C HIS A 70 13.46 -34.63 -21.00
N ASP A 71 14.11 -33.60 -21.52
CA ASP A 71 15.47 -33.68 -22.10
C ASP A 71 16.49 -34.16 -21.06
N ILE A 72 16.42 -33.59 -19.82
CA ILE A 72 17.28 -34.02 -18.71
C ILE A 72 17.07 -35.51 -18.38
N HIS A 73 15.82 -35.97 -18.31
CA HIS A 73 15.54 -37.38 -18.01
C HIS A 73 16.01 -38.36 -19.10
N THR A 74 15.85 -37.98 -20.37
CA THR A 74 16.31 -38.79 -21.48
C THR A 74 17.84 -38.88 -21.57
N ASP A 75 18.54 -37.78 -21.28
CA ASP A 75 20.02 -37.74 -21.24
C ASP A 75 20.61 -38.65 -20.17
N TYR A 76 19.88 -38.80 -19.02
CA TYR A 76 20.29 -39.74 -17.95
C TYR A 76 19.81 -41.18 -18.19
N GLY A 77 19.18 -41.49 -19.33
CA GLY A 77 18.70 -42.84 -19.68
C GLY A 77 17.49 -43.31 -18.86
N PHE A 78 16.78 -42.41 -18.23
CA PHE A 78 15.54 -42.73 -17.51
C PHE A 78 14.34 -42.78 -18.45
N VAL A 79 13.48 -43.80 -18.28
CA VAL A 79 12.20 -43.82 -18.96
C VAL A 79 11.29 -42.78 -18.34
N ALA A 80 10.94 -41.78 -19.12
CA ALA A 80 10.08 -40.68 -18.67
C ALA A 80 8.67 -41.19 -18.35
N LYS A 81 8.39 -41.38 -17.06
CA LYS A 81 7.05 -41.71 -16.55
C LYS A 81 6.44 -40.46 -15.91
N TYR A 82 5.67 -39.74 -16.69
CA TYR A 82 5.02 -38.52 -16.20
C TYR A 82 3.64 -38.81 -15.64
N ASP A 83 3.42 -38.41 -14.40
CA ASP A 83 2.09 -38.42 -13.81
C ASP A 83 1.38 -37.08 -14.10
N ALA A 84 0.30 -37.15 -14.89
CA ALA A 84 -0.51 -35.98 -15.24
C ALA A 84 -1.03 -35.22 -14.01
N VAL A 85 -1.31 -35.94 -12.92
CA VAL A 85 -1.78 -35.34 -11.66
C VAL A 85 -0.70 -34.47 -11.03
N SER A 86 0.54 -34.95 -11.00
CA SER A 86 1.67 -34.18 -10.47
C SER A 86 1.97 -32.92 -11.29
N LEU A 87 1.80 -33.00 -12.60
CA LEU A 87 1.98 -31.85 -13.50
C LEU A 87 0.91 -30.77 -13.28
N ILE A 88 -0.35 -31.17 -13.10
CA ILE A 88 -1.44 -30.23 -12.79
C ILE A 88 -1.22 -29.62 -11.38
N TYR A 89 -0.77 -30.41 -10.41
CA TYR A 89 -0.42 -29.90 -9.07
C TYR A 89 0.67 -28.83 -9.14
N PHE A 90 1.70 -29.06 -9.93
CA PHE A 90 2.78 -28.09 -10.14
C PHE A 90 2.26 -26.81 -10.80
N ALA A 91 1.43 -26.92 -11.84
CA ALA A 91 0.80 -25.77 -12.49
C ALA A 91 -0.06 -24.96 -11.50
N MET A 92 -0.89 -25.61 -10.71
CA MET A 92 -1.73 -24.96 -9.71
C MET A 92 -0.90 -24.28 -8.62
N THR A 93 0.22 -24.87 -8.21
CA THR A 93 1.12 -24.26 -7.24
C THR A 93 1.69 -22.94 -7.78
N ILE A 94 2.14 -22.92 -9.04
CA ILE A 94 2.67 -21.68 -9.67
C ILE A 94 1.58 -20.62 -9.75
N LEU A 95 0.38 -20.96 -10.21
CA LEU A 95 -0.75 -20.03 -10.31
C LEU A 95 -1.15 -19.48 -8.93
N TRP A 96 -1.06 -20.29 -7.88
CA TRP A 96 -1.35 -19.87 -6.52
C TRP A 96 -0.31 -18.88 -5.98
N ILE A 97 0.98 -19.17 -6.18
CA ILE A 97 2.09 -18.25 -5.85
C ILE A 97 1.90 -16.92 -6.57
N GLN A 98 1.62 -16.96 -7.86
CA GLN A 98 1.36 -15.78 -8.68
C GLN A 98 0.20 -14.94 -8.15
N THR A 99 -0.90 -15.58 -7.74
CA THR A 99 -2.04 -14.89 -7.11
C THR A 99 -1.62 -14.17 -5.84
N LEU A 100 -0.90 -14.86 -4.95
CA LEU A 100 -0.41 -14.28 -3.70
C LEU A 100 0.53 -13.10 -3.95
N VAL A 101 1.45 -13.23 -4.90
CA VAL A 101 2.40 -12.14 -5.27
C VAL A 101 1.66 -10.93 -5.79
N ILE A 102 0.72 -11.10 -6.71
CA ILE A 102 -0.03 -9.98 -7.30
C ILE A 102 -0.90 -9.28 -6.27
N VAL A 103 -1.66 -10.04 -5.45
CA VAL A 103 -2.53 -9.46 -4.42
C VAL A 103 -1.70 -8.73 -3.37
N SER A 104 -0.67 -9.36 -2.82
CA SER A 104 0.18 -8.76 -1.78
C SER A 104 0.93 -7.53 -2.27
N SER A 105 1.49 -7.59 -3.48
CA SER A 105 2.16 -6.45 -4.12
C SER A 105 1.20 -5.30 -4.39
N SER A 106 -0.03 -5.60 -4.85
CA SER A 106 -1.07 -4.59 -5.08
C SER A 106 -1.45 -3.85 -3.80
N VAL A 107 -1.61 -4.57 -2.69
CA VAL A 107 -1.89 -3.97 -1.37
C VAL A 107 -0.74 -3.05 -0.93
N MET A 108 0.51 -3.51 -1.08
CA MET A 108 1.69 -2.71 -0.72
C MET A 108 1.84 -1.47 -1.60
N ILE A 109 1.64 -1.61 -2.92
CA ILE A 109 1.70 -0.49 -3.87
C ILE A 109 0.59 0.53 -3.56
N CYS A 110 -0.64 0.08 -3.34
CA CYS A 110 -1.74 0.96 -2.95
C CYS A 110 -1.40 1.72 -1.66
N GLY A 111 -0.93 1.04 -0.62
CA GLY A 111 -0.52 1.66 0.63
C GLY A 111 0.59 2.70 0.46
N GLY A 112 1.59 2.40 -0.39
CA GLY A 112 2.69 3.33 -0.70
C GLY A 112 2.26 4.55 -1.51
N LEU A 113 1.34 4.37 -2.47
CA LEU A 113 0.85 5.45 -3.33
C LEU A 113 -0.17 6.36 -2.62
N THR A 114 -0.94 5.82 -1.69
CA THR A 114 -1.88 6.59 -0.87
C THR A 114 -1.20 7.39 0.25
N GLY A 115 0.12 7.21 0.44
CA GLY A 115 0.87 7.88 1.50
C GLY A 115 0.56 7.37 2.92
N ASN A 116 -0.19 6.27 3.03
CA ASN A 116 -0.47 5.62 4.32
C ASN A 116 0.73 4.82 4.84
N LEU A 117 1.70 4.49 3.97
CA LEU A 117 2.98 3.91 4.33
C LEU A 117 4.01 5.02 4.56
N ASP A 118 3.99 5.61 5.73
CA ASP A 118 5.07 6.47 6.21
C ASP A 118 6.29 5.62 6.63
N SER A 119 7.46 6.23 6.60
CA SER A 119 8.70 5.57 7.04
C SER A 119 8.61 4.98 8.46
N SER A 120 7.77 5.56 9.33
CA SER A 120 7.48 5.07 10.67
C SER A 120 6.58 3.82 10.68
N ASN A 121 5.63 3.69 9.75
CA ASN A 121 4.64 2.63 9.70
C ASN A 121 4.94 1.55 8.66
N ALA A 122 5.92 1.79 7.77
CA ALA A 122 6.22 0.88 6.65
C ALA A 122 6.55 -0.54 7.12
N ASN A 123 7.33 -0.68 8.20
CA ASN A 123 7.71 -1.98 8.75
C ASN A 123 6.51 -2.73 9.34
N TRP A 124 5.58 -2.04 9.96
CA TRP A 124 4.36 -2.62 10.52
C TRP A 124 3.41 -3.14 9.43
N TRP A 125 3.25 -2.37 8.35
CA TRP A 125 2.48 -2.79 7.18
C TRP A 125 3.13 -3.99 6.46
N ARG A 126 4.45 -3.96 6.27
CA ARG A 126 5.20 -5.08 5.73
C ARG A 126 4.97 -6.36 6.56
N LEU A 127 5.08 -6.25 7.88
CA LEU A 127 4.84 -7.39 8.77
C LEU A 127 3.44 -7.98 8.60
N ARG A 128 2.42 -7.15 8.49
CA ARG A 128 1.03 -7.62 8.28
C ARG A 128 0.84 -8.31 6.94
N VAL A 129 1.29 -7.68 5.86
CA VAL A 129 1.14 -8.24 4.50
C VAL A 129 1.94 -9.52 4.36
N TYR A 130 3.21 -9.53 4.82
CA TYR A 130 4.06 -10.72 4.72
C TYR A 130 3.59 -11.82 5.66
N GLY A 131 3.15 -11.48 6.86
CA GLY A 131 2.57 -12.44 7.81
C GLY A 131 1.35 -13.14 7.25
N PHE A 132 0.42 -12.39 6.67
CA PHE A 132 -0.77 -12.95 6.02
C PHE A 132 -0.40 -13.81 4.81
N THR A 133 0.46 -13.32 3.93
CA THR A 133 0.94 -14.05 2.75
C THR A 133 1.65 -15.35 3.13
N SER A 134 2.50 -15.31 4.17
CA SER A 134 3.19 -16.50 4.70
C SER A 134 2.21 -17.52 5.24
N LEU A 135 1.24 -17.08 6.03
CA LEU A 135 0.25 -17.95 6.64
C LEU A 135 -0.58 -18.66 5.56
N VAL A 136 -1.06 -17.93 4.56
CA VAL A 136 -1.82 -18.52 3.45
C VAL A 136 -0.96 -19.47 2.61
N SER A 137 0.30 -19.11 2.34
CA SER A 137 1.24 -19.96 1.60
C SER A 137 1.54 -21.27 2.33
N ILE A 138 1.81 -21.21 3.64
CA ILE A 138 2.09 -22.41 4.47
C ILE A 138 0.84 -23.30 4.55
N LEU A 139 -0.35 -22.73 4.77
CA LEU A 139 -1.59 -23.49 4.82
C LEU A 139 -1.89 -24.20 3.50
N SER A 140 -1.58 -23.55 2.37
CA SER A 140 -1.79 -24.12 1.04
C SER A 140 -0.86 -25.30 0.73
N HIS A 141 0.31 -25.37 1.40
CA HIS A 141 1.33 -26.39 1.14
C HIS A 141 1.64 -27.24 2.37
N TYR A 142 0.69 -27.40 3.27
CA TYR A 142 0.83 -28.08 4.54
C TYR A 142 1.40 -29.52 4.44
N ASP A 143 1.02 -30.27 3.42
CA ASP A 143 1.45 -31.66 3.22
C ASP A 143 2.95 -31.78 2.80
N LYS A 144 3.61 -30.68 2.41
CA LYS A 144 5.00 -30.66 1.91
C LYS A 144 5.78 -29.56 2.62
N THR A 145 5.95 -29.69 3.92
CA THR A 145 6.51 -28.66 4.83
C THR A 145 7.84 -28.05 4.36
N THR A 146 8.78 -28.85 3.86
CA THR A 146 10.08 -28.35 3.39
C THR A 146 9.96 -27.51 2.13
N ASN A 147 9.18 -27.96 1.17
CA ASN A 147 8.93 -27.21 -0.09
C ASN A 147 8.04 -25.99 0.17
N GLY A 148 7.09 -26.06 1.11
CA GLY A 148 6.23 -24.96 1.50
C GLY A 148 6.99 -23.77 2.09
N LEU A 149 8.03 -24.00 2.89
CA LEU A 149 8.87 -22.91 3.43
C LEU A 149 9.64 -22.20 2.32
N LEU A 150 10.25 -22.95 1.40
CA LEU A 150 11.00 -22.37 0.27
C LEU A 150 10.09 -21.55 -0.65
N ILE A 151 8.91 -22.07 -0.95
CA ILE A 151 7.88 -21.38 -1.74
C ILE A 151 7.45 -20.08 -1.04
N THR A 152 7.20 -20.14 0.26
CA THR A 152 6.82 -18.97 1.06
C THR A 152 7.90 -17.91 1.04
N LEU A 153 9.16 -18.29 1.23
CA LEU A 153 10.29 -17.35 1.21
C LEU A 153 10.45 -16.71 -0.16
N LEU A 154 10.33 -17.49 -1.25
CA LEU A 154 10.36 -16.98 -2.62
C LEU A 154 9.20 -15.99 -2.87
N THR A 155 7.99 -16.33 -2.41
CA THR A 155 6.82 -15.47 -2.55
C THR A 155 7.02 -14.11 -1.86
N ILE A 156 7.52 -14.11 -0.62
CA ILE A 156 7.81 -12.88 0.13
C ILE A 156 8.89 -12.06 -0.58
N LEU A 157 9.95 -12.70 -1.06
CA LEU A 157 11.04 -12.04 -1.77
C LEU A 157 10.54 -11.36 -3.06
N LEU A 158 9.66 -12.01 -3.81
CA LEU A 158 9.04 -11.44 -5.00
C LEU A 158 8.14 -10.26 -4.66
N VAL A 159 7.33 -10.36 -3.60
CA VAL A 159 6.48 -9.25 -3.14
C VAL A 159 7.33 -8.05 -2.74
N GLU A 160 8.44 -8.25 -1.99
CA GLU A 160 9.35 -7.17 -1.61
C GLU A 160 10.02 -6.54 -2.84
N LEU A 161 10.50 -7.36 -3.78
CA LEU A 161 11.17 -6.87 -5.00
C LEU A 161 10.25 -5.97 -5.83
N ILE A 162 8.98 -6.37 -6.00
CA ILE A 162 7.99 -5.63 -6.78
C ILE A 162 7.52 -4.38 -6.04
N SER A 163 7.29 -4.47 -4.73
CA SER A 163 6.70 -3.37 -3.95
C SER A 163 7.72 -2.33 -3.49
N ARG A 164 8.99 -2.69 -3.36
CA ARG A 164 10.06 -1.84 -2.83
C ARG A 164 10.14 -0.44 -3.46
N PRO A 165 10.11 -0.27 -4.80
CA PRO A 165 10.21 1.06 -5.42
C PRO A 165 9.06 1.99 -5.03
N TRP A 166 7.92 1.44 -4.65
CA TRP A 166 6.70 2.18 -4.32
C TRP A 166 6.58 2.48 -2.82
N THR A 167 7.14 1.62 -1.98
CA THR A 167 7.09 1.74 -0.51
C THR A 167 8.24 2.54 0.08
N SER A 168 9.32 2.78 -0.68
CA SER A 168 10.48 3.54 -0.20
C SER A 168 10.43 5.04 -0.54
N LYS A 169 9.31 5.53 -1.05
CA LYS A 169 9.15 6.97 -1.32
C LYS A 169 9.14 7.75 -0.02
N LYS A 170 10.02 8.77 0.07
CA LYS A 170 9.98 9.72 1.17
C LYS A 170 8.62 10.41 1.20
N PRO A 171 8.06 10.70 2.37
CA PRO A 171 6.84 11.49 2.47
C PRO A 171 7.02 12.81 1.72
N LYS A 172 5.98 13.26 1.06
CA LYS A 172 6.00 14.52 0.26
C LYS A 172 6.31 15.74 1.13
N TYR A 173 5.95 15.65 2.40
CA TYR A 173 6.16 16.70 3.40
C TYR A 173 6.82 16.09 4.63
N ASP A 174 7.89 16.73 5.09
CA ASP A 174 8.52 16.37 6.36
C ASP A 174 7.79 17.11 7.48
N VAL A 175 7.11 16.36 8.34
CA VAL A 175 6.27 16.92 9.39
C VAL A 175 7.00 16.83 10.72
N ILE A 176 7.47 17.96 11.21
CA ILE A 176 8.08 18.07 12.52
C ILE A 176 6.98 18.35 13.55
N LEU A 177 6.77 17.37 14.46
CA LEU A 177 5.91 17.56 15.62
C LEU A 177 6.72 18.20 16.74
N GLN A 178 6.29 19.37 17.18
CA GLN A 178 6.83 19.99 18.38
C GLN A 178 6.01 19.54 19.60
N ASN A 179 6.64 18.82 20.50
CA ASN A 179 6.01 18.38 21.73
C ASN A 179 6.34 19.37 22.85
N SER A 180 5.31 19.90 23.48
CA SER A 180 5.41 20.72 24.70
C SER A 180 4.66 20.03 25.85
N PHE A 181 5.09 20.27 27.09
CA PHE A 181 4.41 19.76 28.27
C PHE A 181 3.54 20.86 28.87
N THR A 182 2.31 20.50 29.24
CA THR A 182 1.47 21.37 30.09
C THR A 182 1.96 21.40 31.52
N THR A 183 1.49 22.36 32.31
CA THR A 183 1.72 22.43 33.75
C THR A 183 1.25 21.17 34.48
N ASP A 184 0.28 20.46 33.89
CA ASP A 184 -0.30 19.21 34.43
C ASP A 184 0.43 17.94 33.95
N GLY A 185 1.52 18.10 33.17
CA GLY A 185 2.37 17.01 32.68
C GLY A 185 1.85 16.30 31.44
N GLU A 186 0.78 16.79 30.80
CA GLU A 186 0.28 16.24 29.54
C GLU A 186 1.14 16.70 28.34
N ILE A 187 1.34 15.81 27.39
CA ILE A 187 2.09 16.10 26.17
C ILE A 187 1.14 16.74 25.14
N ILE A 188 1.37 17.99 24.79
CA ILE A 188 0.70 18.66 23.67
C ILE A 188 1.60 18.60 22.45
N SER A 189 1.13 17.92 21.41
CA SER A 189 1.79 17.90 20.10
C SER A 189 1.28 19.03 19.22
N THR A 190 2.19 19.87 18.73
CA THR A 190 1.89 21.05 17.90
C THR A 190 2.49 20.89 16.52
N ILE A 191 1.71 21.24 15.48
CA ILE A 191 2.22 21.39 14.10
C ILE A 191 2.22 22.87 13.74
N ASN A 192 3.35 23.35 13.29
CA ASN A 192 3.48 24.68 12.72
C ASN A 192 3.37 24.62 11.20
N LEU A 193 2.32 25.22 10.63
CA LEU A 193 2.05 25.23 9.20
C LEU A 193 2.36 26.61 8.60
N PHE A 194 3.19 26.62 7.56
CA PHE A 194 3.44 27.81 6.77
C PHE A 194 2.63 27.75 5.46
N CYS A 195 1.62 28.62 5.34
CA CYS A 195 0.75 28.68 4.18
C CYS A 195 1.35 29.51 3.03
N GLY A 196 2.08 30.59 3.35
CA GLY A 196 2.76 31.43 2.35
C GLY A 196 1.86 32.12 1.34
N CYS A 197 0.55 32.20 1.54
CA CYS A 197 -0.38 32.80 0.59
C CYS A 197 -0.26 34.34 0.50
N THR A 198 0.35 34.97 1.46
CA THR A 198 0.63 36.42 1.52
C THR A 198 2.01 36.79 0.99
N GLY A 199 2.85 35.80 0.63
CA GLY A 199 4.21 36.00 0.16
C GLY A 199 5.20 36.41 1.27
N GLY A 200 6.48 36.41 0.96
CA GLY A 200 7.58 36.85 1.84
C GLY A 200 8.27 35.71 2.58
N TYR A 201 9.51 35.99 3.02
CA TYR A 201 10.34 35.05 3.80
C TYR A 201 9.90 35.03 5.28
N PHE A 202 9.92 33.82 5.89
CA PHE A 202 9.64 33.64 7.30
C PHE A 202 10.88 33.09 8.02
N PRO A 203 11.43 33.80 9.00
CA PRO A 203 12.54 33.29 9.81
C PRO A 203 12.01 32.15 10.70
N GLY A 204 12.37 30.93 10.41
CA GLY A 204 11.85 29.72 11.08
C GLY A 204 11.11 28.78 10.13
N GLU A 205 11.17 29.01 8.82
CA GLU A 205 10.58 28.14 7.79
C GLU A 205 11.09 26.69 7.90
N ASP A 206 12.34 26.50 8.33
CA ASP A 206 12.95 25.18 8.52
C ASP A 206 12.29 24.34 9.64
N GLN A 207 11.56 24.99 10.56
CA GLN A 207 10.84 24.32 11.65
C GLN A 207 9.34 24.17 11.39
N CYS A 208 8.87 24.68 10.26
CA CYS A 208 7.46 24.67 9.88
C CYS A 208 7.22 23.71 8.75
N LEU A 209 6.03 23.10 8.77
CA LEU A 209 5.51 22.37 7.61
C LEU A 209 5.17 23.38 6.52
N SER A 210 5.98 23.45 5.48
CA SER A 210 5.73 24.37 4.35
C SER A 210 4.84 23.69 3.30
N ILE A 211 3.60 24.15 3.18
CA ILE A 211 2.68 23.75 2.12
C ILE A 211 2.15 25.02 1.45
N PRO A 212 2.68 25.40 0.28
CA PRO A 212 2.33 26.66 -0.33
C PRO A 212 0.85 26.70 -0.76
N ASN A 213 0.19 27.81 -0.43
CA ASN A 213 -1.19 28.11 -0.84
C ASN A 213 -2.23 27.07 -0.40
N VAL A 214 -2.09 26.43 0.76
CA VAL A 214 -3.06 25.46 1.30
C VAL A 214 -4.48 26.04 1.30
N CYS A 215 -4.65 27.29 1.68
CA CYS A 215 -5.96 27.93 1.75
C CYS A 215 -6.66 28.12 0.38
N LYS A 216 -5.95 28.01 -0.74
CA LYS A 216 -6.47 28.22 -2.10
C LYS A 216 -6.49 26.94 -2.94
N ASN A 217 -5.69 25.93 -2.57
CA ASN A 217 -5.50 24.72 -3.35
C ASN A 217 -6.14 23.51 -2.67
N ILE A 218 -7.19 22.96 -3.28
CA ILE A 218 -7.94 21.81 -2.75
C ILE A 218 -7.04 20.59 -2.53
N THR A 219 -6.12 20.29 -3.45
CA THR A 219 -5.21 19.15 -3.30
C THR A 219 -4.23 19.33 -2.14
N ALA A 220 -3.77 20.56 -1.89
CA ALA A 220 -2.93 20.87 -0.74
C ALA A 220 -3.71 20.78 0.59
N GLN A 221 -5.00 21.14 0.58
CA GLN A 221 -5.89 20.95 1.74
C GLN A 221 -6.09 19.46 2.03
N GLU A 222 -6.36 18.64 1.00
CA GLU A 222 -6.50 17.19 1.14
C GLU A 222 -5.21 16.58 1.73
N ASP A 223 -4.03 16.96 1.24
CA ASP A 223 -2.74 16.50 1.74
C ASP A 223 -2.56 16.90 3.22
N PHE A 224 -2.92 18.13 3.58
CA PHE A 224 -2.84 18.61 4.96
C PHE A 224 -3.80 17.89 5.91
N ILE A 225 -5.05 17.66 5.50
CA ILE A 225 -6.03 16.89 6.28
C ILE A 225 -5.52 15.47 6.55
N LYS A 226 -4.86 14.84 5.57
CA LYS A 226 -4.22 13.54 5.78
C LYS A 226 -3.10 13.58 6.82
N ILE A 227 -2.28 14.62 6.79
CA ILE A 227 -1.22 14.80 7.79
C ILE A 227 -1.83 14.92 9.18
N LEU A 228 -2.90 15.71 9.33
CA LEU A 228 -3.63 15.83 10.60
C LEU A 228 -4.21 14.49 11.07
N ALA A 229 -4.86 13.76 10.17
CA ALA A 229 -5.44 12.46 10.49
C ALA A 229 -4.39 11.41 10.93
N ASN A 230 -3.19 11.45 10.31
CA ASN A 230 -2.11 10.51 10.61
C ASN A 230 -1.34 10.89 11.87
N LYS A 231 -1.06 12.16 12.08
CA LYS A 231 -0.21 12.66 13.19
C LYS A 231 -1.01 13.02 14.43
N LYS A 232 -2.30 13.28 14.29
CA LYS A 232 -3.25 13.66 15.38
C LYS A 232 -2.68 14.71 16.34
N PRO A 233 -2.25 15.87 15.85
CA PRO A 233 -1.75 16.94 16.72
C PRO A 233 -2.89 17.49 17.57
N HIS A 234 -2.58 18.00 18.76
CA HIS A 234 -3.53 18.71 19.62
C HIS A 234 -3.70 20.16 19.17
N LYS A 235 -2.62 20.76 18.62
CA LYS A 235 -2.60 22.17 18.22
C LYS A 235 -1.98 22.36 16.86
N VAL A 236 -2.54 23.27 16.05
CA VAL A 236 -2.00 23.69 14.76
C VAL A 236 -1.85 25.20 14.74
N ASN A 237 -0.63 25.66 14.58
CA ASN A 237 -0.33 27.08 14.38
C ASN A 237 -0.15 27.35 12.88
N ILE A 238 -0.93 28.29 12.36
CA ILE A 238 -0.89 28.64 10.94
C ILE A 238 -0.26 30.02 10.78
N TYR A 239 0.80 30.08 9.98
CA TYR A 239 1.52 31.30 9.72
C TYR A 239 1.25 31.83 8.31
N ARG A 240 1.14 33.17 8.20
CA ARG A 240 0.97 33.88 6.93
C ARG A 240 -0.21 33.40 6.07
N CYS A 241 -1.38 33.33 6.68
CA CYS A 241 -2.62 33.02 6.01
C CYS A 241 -3.68 34.08 6.32
N ASN A 242 -4.25 34.70 5.28
CA ASN A 242 -5.34 35.68 5.42
C ASN A 242 -6.72 35.06 5.27
N ASN A 243 -6.81 33.79 4.86
CA ASN A 243 -8.11 33.15 4.63
C ASN A 243 -8.52 32.34 5.87
N THR A 244 -9.24 32.99 6.79
CA THR A 244 -9.69 32.36 8.03
C THR A 244 -10.87 31.40 7.83
N SER A 245 -11.66 31.56 6.75
CA SER A 245 -12.88 30.76 6.54
C SER A 245 -12.61 29.25 6.36
N VAL A 246 -11.53 28.89 5.68
CA VAL A 246 -11.13 27.50 5.46
C VAL A 246 -10.75 26.82 6.79
N TRP A 247 -10.04 27.55 7.64
CA TRP A 247 -9.54 27.03 8.92
C TRP A 247 -10.65 26.91 9.97
N ASN A 248 -11.62 27.84 9.98
CA ASN A 248 -12.79 27.75 10.85
C ASN A 248 -13.66 26.53 10.51
N ASN A 249 -13.77 26.20 9.22
CA ASN A 249 -14.48 24.98 8.81
C ASN A 249 -13.74 23.72 9.29
N LEU A 250 -12.42 23.73 9.33
CA LEU A 250 -11.59 22.61 9.76
C LEU A 250 -11.66 22.41 11.28
N SER A 251 -11.67 23.49 12.06
CA SER A 251 -11.85 23.42 13.53
C SER A 251 -13.22 22.88 13.94
N ASN A 252 -14.27 23.16 13.15
CA ASN A 252 -15.61 22.64 13.40
C ASN A 252 -15.75 21.13 13.14
N ILE A 253 -14.87 20.56 12.30
CA ILE A 253 -14.87 19.12 11.97
C ILE A 253 -14.16 18.30 13.07
N SER A 254 -13.16 18.87 13.73
CA SER A 254 -12.37 18.18 14.76
C SER A 254 -12.48 18.93 16.09
N HIS A 255 -13.32 18.42 16.99
CA HIS A 255 -13.57 19.03 18.31
C HIS A 255 -12.33 19.10 19.21
N ASP A 256 -11.31 18.26 18.95
CA ASP A 256 -10.10 18.15 19.78
C ASP A 256 -8.90 18.94 19.20
N LEU A 257 -9.09 19.67 18.10
CA LEU A 257 -8.01 20.37 17.41
C LEU A 257 -8.10 21.87 17.64
N GLU A 258 -7.13 22.42 18.35
CA GLU A 258 -6.98 23.87 18.52
C GLU A 258 -6.23 24.46 17.31
N ILE A 259 -6.86 25.36 16.56
CA ILE A 259 -6.26 26.05 15.43
C ILE A 259 -6.01 27.52 15.79
N THR A 260 -4.73 27.93 15.78
CA THR A 260 -4.34 29.33 15.96
C THR A 260 -3.80 29.90 14.66
N ILE A 261 -4.33 31.03 14.22
CA ILE A 261 -3.92 31.69 12.99
C ILE A 261 -3.12 32.94 13.38
N ASN A 262 -1.83 32.92 13.04
CA ASN A 262 -0.93 34.06 13.24
C ASN A 262 -0.79 34.80 11.91
N SER A 263 -1.50 35.92 11.79
CA SER A 263 -1.42 36.80 10.62
C SER A 263 -0.15 37.66 10.61
N ASP A 264 0.42 37.89 11.80
CA ASP A 264 1.52 38.83 12.00
C ASP A 264 2.91 38.21 11.97
N ASN A 265 3.90 39.03 11.55
CA ASN A 265 5.30 38.68 11.39
C ASN A 265 6.05 38.43 12.71
N SER A 266 5.40 38.38 13.85
CA SER A 266 6.07 38.21 15.15
C SER A 266 6.31 36.70 15.41
N ALA A 267 7.43 36.20 14.84
CA ALA A 267 8.13 35.10 15.45
C ALA A 267 8.84 35.64 16.69
N ALA A 268 8.35 35.26 17.87
CA ALA A 268 9.11 35.45 19.11
C ALA A 268 10.23 34.42 19.18
#